data_fb7eb8153be41de55c9970b3b4f4407b
#
_entry.id   fb7eb8153be41de55c9970b3b4f4407b
#
_cell.length_a   1.000
_cell.length_b   1.000
_cell.length_c   1.000
_cell.angle_alpha   90.00
_cell.angle_beta   90.00
_cell.angle_gamma   90.00
#
_symmetry.space_group_name_H-M   'P 1'
#
loop_
_entity.id
_entity.type
_entity.pdbx_description
1 polymer ?
#
loop_
_entity_poly.entity_id
_entity_poly.type
_entity_poly.pdbx_seq_one_letter_code
_entity_poly.pdbx_strand_id
1 'polypeptide(L)'
;AHFMYNVLESIKMMAEIEEKYDISDAITSLGKMLRYSMKWMTGTVTVEEEITYISNYLKLLNLRFDYEIYLSLNIPEEISHMQIPKMLLQPLVENAVYHGIEEMAEDTNIYIKGILVDEENCTIEVSDAGRGMDEKTLEELRSKVYSQTRSTEESGHGIGLKNVQDRVQLYFGEQYGIEIFSKEGCYTKVLIHLPRKDSKI
;
A
#
# COMPACT_ATOMS: atom_id res chain seq x y z
N ALA A 1 -22.35 8.78 5.09
CA ALA A 1 -21.02 9.07 5.67
C ALA A 1 -21.11 9.64 7.07
N HIS A 2 -21.80 10.72 7.27
CA HIS A 2 -21.93 11.38 8.58
C HIS A 2 -22.52 10.46 9.65
N PHE A 3 -23.51 9.61 9.29
CA PHE A 3 -24.08 8.61 10.21
C PHE A 3 -23.02 7.60 10.69
N MET A 4 -22.20 7.09 9.78
CA MET A 4 -21.15 6.12 10.14
C MET A 4 -20.11 6.74 11.09
N TYR A 5 -19.71 7.99 10.87
CA TYR A 5 -18.79 8.68 11.78
C TYR A 5 -19.40 8.87 13.17
N ASN A 6 -20.66 9.27 13.25
CA ASN A 6 -21.34 9.46 14.54
C ASN A 6 -21.45 8.12 15.33
N VAL A 7 -21.74 7.01 14.62
CA VAL A 7 -21.75 5.69 15.24
C VAL A 7 -20.38 5.29 15.76
N LEU A 8 -19.33 5.45 14.94
CA LEU A 8 -17.95 5.15 15.36
C LEU A 8 -17.53 6.00 16.55
N GLU A 9 -17.84 7.29 16.56
CA GLU A 9 -17.52 8.17 17.70
C GLU A 9 -18.26 7.75 18.96
N SER A 10 -19.53 7.34 18.87
CA SER A 10 -20.29 6.81 19.99
C SER A 10 -19.65 5.53 20.56
N ILE A 11 -19.26 4.59 19.72
CA ILE A 11 -18.62 3.33 20.15
C ILE A 11 -17.25 3.63 20.78
N LYS A 12 -16.50 4.56 20.21
CA LYS A 12 -15.21 5.03 20.77
C LYS A 12 -15.40 5.58 22.18
N MET A 13 -16.36 6.48 22.38
CA MET A 13 -16.66 7.04 23.70
C MET A 13 -17.06 5.96 24.72
N MET A 14 -17.86 4.97 24.31
CA MET A 14 -18.22 3.84 25.18
C MET A 14 -16.99 3.03 25.58
N ALA A 15 -16.07 2.76 24.63
CA ALA A 15 -14.83 2.07 24.91
C ALA A 15 -13.93 2.85 25.88
N GLU A 16 -13.83 4.18 25.73
CA GLU A 16 -13.07 5.05 26.63
C GLU A 16 -13.65 5.08 28.06
N ILE A 17 -14.99 5.10 28.20
CA ILE A 17 -15.66 5.04 29.51
C ILE A 17 -15.34 3.72 30.22
N GLU A 18 -15.26 2.62 29.47
CA GLU A 18 -14.94 1.28 29.99
C GLU A 18 -13.40 1.03 30.05
N GLU A 19 -12.60 2.08 29.85
CA GLU A 19 -11.12 2.02 29.87
C GLU A 19 -10.53 1.00 28.85
N LYS A 20 -11.26 0.73 27.75
CA LYS A 20 -10.85 -0.15 26.65
C LYS A 20 -10.14 0.67 25.55
N TYR A 21 -8.93 1.13 25.83
CA TYR A 21 -8.19 2.04 24.94
C TYR A 21 -7.76 1.39 23.64
N ASP A 22 -7.48 0.09 23.63
CA ASP A 22 -7.22 -0.72 22.44
C ASP A 22 -8.39 -0.69 21.45
N ILE A 23 -9.63 -0.81 21.94
CA ILE A 23 -10.84 -0.68 21.13
C ILE A 23 -11.01 0.75 20.63
N SER A 24 -10.80 1.75 21.48
CA SER A 24 -10.88 3.16 21.10
C SER A 24 -9.88 3.50 19.98
N ASP A 25 -8.64 3.01 20.07
CA ASP A 25 -7.59 3.19 19.06
C ASP A 25 -7.94 2.50 17.74
N ALA A 26 -8.49 1.29 17.80
CA ALA A 26 -8.97 0.57 16.62
C ALA A 26 -10.07 1.34 15.89
N ILE A 27 -11.07 1.83 16.63
CA ILE A 27 -12.16 2.64 16.06
C ILE A 27 -11.64 3.93 15.46
N THR A 28 -10.67 4.58 16.11
CA THR A 28 -10.01 5.79 15.59
C THR A 28 -9.30 5.50 14.26
N SER A 29 -8.58 4.39 14.16
CA SER A 29 -7.90 3.95 12.94
C SER A 29 -8.90 3.68 11.82
N LEU A 30 -9.99 2.97 12.12
CA LEU A 30 -11.06 2.68 11.17
C LEU A 30 -11.73 3.98 10.66
N GLY A 31 -12.00 4.94 11.56
CA GLY A 31 -12.58 6.24 11.19
C GLY A 31 -11.66 7.03 10.24
N LYS A 32 -10.34 7.01 10.47
CA LYS A 32 -9.36 7.63 9.56
C LYS A 32 -9.34 6.96 8.18
N MET A 33 -9.38 5.63 8.12
CA MET A 33 -9.42 4.88 6.86
C MET A 33 -10.71 5.16 6.07
N LEU A 34 -11.86 5.20 6.73
CA LEU A 34 -13.13 5.56 6.09
C LEU A 34 -13.07 6.99 5.54
N ARG A 35 -12.52 7.94 6.28
CA ARG A 35 -12.36 9.32 5.82
C ARG A 35 -11.50 9.41 4.57
N TYR A 36 -10.37 8.70 4.55
CA TYR A 36 -9.51 8.60 3.37
C TYR A 36 -10.27 7.99 2.18
N SER A 37 -11.00 6.87 2.40
CA SER A 37 -11.75 6.19 1.35
C SER A 37 -12.82 7.08 0.72
N MET A 38 -13.42 7.97 1.51
CA MET A 38 -14.49 8.87 1.07
C MET A 38 -14.00 10.17 0.42
N LYS A 39 -12.71 10.43 0.39
CA LYS A 39 -12.09 11.55 -0.34
C LYS A 39 -12.16 11.32 -1.87
N TRP A 40 -13.37 11.31 -2.43
CA TRP A 40 -13.63 10.94 -3.83
C TRP A 40 -13.31 12.04 -4.84
N MET A 41 -13.16 13.29 -4.41
CA MET A 41 -13.21 14.48 -5.27
C MET A 41 -11.87 14.84 -5.93
N THR A 42 -10.76 14.32 -5.47
CA THR A 42 -9.45 14.55 -6.10
C THR A 42 -8.83 13.21 -6.43
N GLY A 43 -8.57 12.93 -7.70
CA GLY A 43 -7.97 11.66 -8.15
C GLY A 43 -6.56 11.40 -7.58
N THR A 44 -5.98 12.36 -6.83
CA THR A 44 -4.65 12.31 -6.23
C THR A 44 -4.67 12.58 -4.73
N VAL A 45 -3.64 12.07 -4.07
CA VAL A 45 -3.32 12.26 -2.65
C VAL A 45 -1.82 12.42 -2.49
N THR A 46 -1.35 12.91 -1.35
CA THR A 46 0.09 12.89 -1.06
C THR A 46 0.56 11.48 -0.69
N VAL A 47 1.85 11.20 -0.90
CA VAL A 47 2.49 9.96 -0.43
C VAL A 47 2.28 9.79 1.08
N GLU A 48 2.38 10.87 1.86
CA GLU A 48 2.13 10.88 3.31
C GLU A 48 0.69 10.46 3.67
N GLU A 49 -0.30 10.89 2.89
CA GLU A 49 -1.71 10.48 3.10
C GLU A 49 -1.90 8.97 2.86
N GLU A 50 -1.26 8.40 1.82
CA GLU A 50 -1.26 6.93 1.59
C GLU A 50 -0.53 6.17 2.71
N ILE A 51 0.63 6.64 3.15
CA ILE A 51 1.38 6.04 4.26
C ILE A 51 0.56 6.09 5.56
N THR A 52 -0.13 7.19 5.81
CA THR A 52 -1.04 7.31 6.96
C THR A 52 -2.19 6.30 6.90
N TYR A 53 -2.78 6.10 5.72
CA TYR A 53 -3.78 5.07 5.51
C TYR A 53 -3.23 3.66 5.77
N ILE A 54 -2.06 3.34 5.19
CA ILE A 54 -1.37 2.06 5.37
C ILE A 54 -1.05 1.79 6.85
N SER A 55 -0.58 2.81 7.57
CA SER A 55 -0.30 2.69 9.00
C SER A 55 -1.54 2.33 9.81
N ASN A 56 -2.71 2.94 9.52
CA ASN A 56 -3.96 2.60 10.17
C ASN A 56 -4.47 1.21 9.76
N TYR A 57 -4.28 0.81 8.51
CA TYR A 57 -4.61 -0.52 8.00
C TYR A 57 -3.83 -1.61 8.75
N LEU A 58 -2.50 -1.47 8.88
CA LEU A 58 -1.66 -2.43 9.59
C LEU A 58 -1.99 -2.49 11.09
N LYS A 59 -2.31 -1.37 11.74
CA LYS A 59 -2.80 -1.37 13.12
C LYS A 59 -4.05 -2.21 13.30
N LEU A 60 -5.01 -2.15 12.37
CA LEU A 60 -6.22 -2.97 12.43
C LEU A 60 -5.93 -4.44 12.13
N LEU A 61 -5.02 -4.73 11.21
CA LEU A 61 -4.61 -6.11 10.92
C LEU A 61 -3.94 -6.78 12.13
N ASN A 62 -3.05 -6.07 12.82
CA ASN A 62 -2.35 -6.58 14.01
C ASN A 62 -3.30 -6.95 15.16
N LEU A 63 -4.53 -6.41 15.19
CA LEU A 63 -5.56 -6.87 16.13
C LEU A 63 -6.09 -8.29 15.82
N ARG A 64 -5.89 -8.75 14.60
CA ARG A 64 -6.41 -10.05 14.11
C ARG A 64 -5.37 -11.17 14.20
N PHE A 65 -4.09 -10.81 14.14
CA PHE A 65 -2.98 -11.76 14.13
C PHE A 65 -2.39 -11.94 15.52
N ASP A 66 -1.84 -13.13 15.79
CA ASP A 66 -1.05 -13.43 17.01
C ASP A 66 0.43 -13.03 16.87
N TYR A 67 0.79 -12.34 15.78
CA TYR A 67 2.10 -11.79 15.47
C TYR A 67 1.97 -10.35 14.98
N GLU A 68 3.06 -9.60 14.98
CA GLU A 68 3.04 -8.19 14.59
C GLU A 68 3.71 -7.93 13.23
N ILE A 69 3.03 -7.12 12.42
CA ILE A 69 3.54 -6.56 11.18
C ILE A 69 3.94 -5.11 11.44
N TYR A 70 5.24 -4.86 11.41
CA TYR A 70 5.81 -3.53 11.61
C TYR A 70 5.93 -2.79 10.29
N LEU A 71 5.71 -1.48 10.31
CA LEU A 71 5.93 -0.59 9.17
C LEU A 71 7.19 0.23 9.40
N SER A 72 8.19 0.01 8.55
CA SER A 72 9.46 0.74 8.57
C SER A 72 9.48 1.74 7.40
N LEU A 73 9.67 3.02 7.73
CA LEU A 73 9.61 4.13 6.77
C LEU A 73 10.96 4.82 6.62
N ASN A 74 11.35 5.08 5.38
CA ASN A 74 12.48 5.93 5.04
C ASN A 74 12.13 6.76 3.80
N ILE A 75 11.36 7.85 4.00
CA ILE A 75 10.82 8.68 2.92
C ILE A 75 11.36 10.11 3.07
N PRO A 76 12.12 10.62 2.11
CA PRO A 76 12.51 12.03 2.06
C PRO A 76 11.28 12.94 2.02
N GLU A 77 11.41 14.15 2.61
CA GLU A 77 10.33 15.13 2.67
C GLU A 77 9.80 15.50 1.29
N GLU A 78 10.69 15.61 0.30
CA GLU A 78 10.35 15.90 -1.08
C GLU A 78 9.41 14.85 -1.70
N ILE A 79 9.60 13.57 -1.36
CA ILE A 79 8.74 12.48 -1.83
C ILE A 79 7.44 12.43 -1.01
N SER A 80 7.51 12.68 0.29
CA SER A 80 6.36 12.64 1.19
C SER A 80 5.20 13.53 0.74
N HIS A 81 5.51 14.72 0.24
CA HIS A 81 4.53 15.70 -0.22
C HIS A 81 4.14 15.57 -1.71
N MET A 82 4.74 14.62 -2.46
CA MET A 82 4.38 14.41 -3.85
C MET A 82 2.95 13.93 -4.00
N GLN A 83 2.28 14.44 -5.06
CA GLN A 83 0.95 14.00 -5.46
C GLN A 83 1.05 12.71 -6.28
N ILE A 84 0.35 11.68 -5.84
CA ILE A 84 0.24 10.38 -6.53
C ILE A 84 -1.23 10.00 -6.72
N PRO A 85 -1.55 9.16 -7.70
CA PRO A 85 -2.88 8.57 -7.80
C PRO A 85 -3.25 7.84 -6.51
N LYS A 86 -4.45 8.07 -6.04
CA LYS A 86 -4.98 7.44 -4.82
C LYS A 86 -4.92 5.90 -4.92
N MET A 87 -4.60 5.22 -3.83
CA MET A 87 -4.47 3.76 -3.74
C MET A 87 -3.36 3.21 -4.67
N LEU A 88 -2.21 3.88 -4.69
CA LEU A 88 -1.04 3.43 -5.44
C LEU A 88 -0.16 2.50 -4.60
N LEU A 89 0.09 2.84 -3.34
CA LEU A 89 0.94 2.05 -2.42
C LEU A 89 0.16 0.95 -1.70
N GLN A 90 -1.13 1.18 -1.40
CA GLN A 90 -1.97 0.24 -0.66
C GLN A 90 -1.98 -1.17 -1.27
N PRO A 91 -2.20 -1.39 -2.60
CA PRO A 91 -2.21 -2.74 -3.17
C PRO A 91 -0.88 -3.48 -3.01
N LEU A 92 0.24 -2.76 -2.96
CA LEU A 92 1.56 -3.34 -2.75
C LEU A 92 1.71 -3.87 -1.32
N VAL A 93 1.24 -3.10 -0.34
CA VAL A 93 1.23 -3.52 1.07
C VAL A 93 0.25 -4.68 1.29
N GLU A 94 -0.92 -4.66 0.67
CA GLU A 94 -1.87 -5.77 0.71
C GLU A 94 -1.26 -7.06 0.14
N ASN A 95 -0.56 -6.97 -0.99
CA ASN A 95 0.16 -8.12 -1.56
C ASN A 95 1.27 -8.63 -0.63
N ALA A 96 2.04 -7.73 0.00
CA ALA A 96 3.06 -8.10 0.98
C ALA A 96 2.45 -8.87 2.16
N VAL A 97 1.32 -8.40 2.70
CA VAL A 97 0.60 -9.06 3.79
C VAL A 97 0.09 -10.43 3.35
N TYR A 98 -0.77 -10.49 2.33
CA TYR A 98 -1.50 -11.72 1.98
C TYR A 98 -0.61 -12.80 1.35
N HIS A 99 0.40 -12.41 0.56
CA HIS A 99 1.23 -13.36 -0.19
C HIS A 99 2.62 -13.54 0.39
N GLY A 100 3.10 -12.56 1.16
CA GLY A 100 4.43 -12.60 1.75
C GLY A 100 4.43 -13.07 3.20
N ILE A 101 3.52 -12.57 4.01
CA ILE A 101 3.61 -12.57 5.47
C ILE A 101 2.60 -13.48 6.14
N GLU A 102 1.32 -13.50 5.70
CA GLU A 102 0.24 -14.19 6.41
C GLU A 102 0.51 -15.69 6.59
N GLU A 103 1.19 -16.32 5.65
CA GLU A 103 1.55 -17.75 5.76
C GLU A 103 2.75 -18.03 6.67
N MET A 104 3.55 -17.01 7.01
CA MET A 104 4.73 -17.19 7.88
C MET A 104 4.36 -17.23 9.36
N ALA A 105 3.28 -16.53 9.75
CA ALA A 105 2.79 -16.41 11.13
C ALA A 105 3.86 -15.99 12.14
N GLU A 106 4.76 -15.08 11.74
CA GLU A 106 5.88 -14.57 12.54
C GLU A 106 5.92 -13.04 12.48
N ASP A 107 6.48 -12.42 13.50
CA ASP A 107 6.76 -10.99 13.52
C ASP A 107 7.62 -10.59 12.33
N THR A 108 7.20 -9.58 11.58
CA THR A 108 7.89 -9.20 10.36
C THR A 108 7.76 -7.71 10.06
N ASN A 109 8.47 -7.26 9.03
CA ASN A 109 8.49 -5.86 8.61
C ASN A 109 8.04 -5.70 7.17
N ILE A 110 7.26 -4.65 6.93
CA ILE A 110 7.07 -4.04 5.62
C ILE A 110 7.88 -2.75 5.59
N TYR A 111 8.68 -2.58 4.55
CA TYR A 111 9.52 -1.41 4.35
C TYR A 111 8.95 -0.55 3.23
N ILE A 112 8.80 0.75 3.46
CA ILE A 112 8.53 1.73 2.41
C ILE A 112 9.66 2.74 2.38
N LYS A 113 10.36 2.82 1.25
CA LYS A 113 11.51 3.68 1.07
C LYS A 113 11.34 4.57 -0.16
N GLY A 114 11.56 5.87 0.02
CA GLY A 114 11.66 6.82 -1.07
C GLY A 114 13.13 7.04 -1.48
N ILE A 115 13.39 7.04 -2.78
CA ILE A 115 14.73 7.21 -3.35
C ILE A 115 14.67 8.35 -4.38
N LEU A 116 15.40 9.41 -4.14
CA LEU A 116 15.64 10.47 -5.13
C LEU A 116 16.67 9.95 -6.12
N VAL A 117 16.25 9.68 -7.36
CA VAL A 117 17.13 9.11 -8.40
C VAL A 117 17.95 10.22 -9.05
N ASP A 118 17.28 11.28 -9.49
CA ASP A 118 17.86 12.48 -10.09
C ASP A 118 16.96 13.70 -9.84
N GLU A 119 17.15 14.79 -10.56
CA GLU A 119 16.36 16.02 -10.42
C GLU A 119 14.91 15.86 -10.92
N GLU A 120 14.65 14.91 -11.81
CA GLU A 120 13.35 14.71 -12.46
C GLU A 120 12.64 13.46 -11.99
N ASN A 121 13.35 12.46 -11.45
CA ASN A 121 12.83 11.13 -11.15
C ASN A 121 13.06 10.73 -9.70
N CYS A 122 12.12 9.96 -9.19
CA CYS A 122 12.23 9.27 -7.90
C CYS A 122 11.64 7.85 -8.00
N THR A 123 11.93 7.06 -7.01
CA THR A 123 11.40 5.70 -6.87
C THR A 123 10.83 5.52 -5.46
N ILE A 124 9.69 4.89 -5.36
CA ILE A 124 9.15 4.40 -4.09
C ILE A 124 9.27 2.88 -4.09
N GLU A 125 9.99 2.36 -3.13
CA GLU A 125 10.14 0.93 -2.87
C GLU A 125 9.17 0.49 -1.80
N VAL A 126 8.43 -0.61 -2.05
CA VAL A 126 7.68 -1.35 -1.02
C VAL A 126 8.24 -2.76 -1.01
N SER A 127 8.71 -3.21 0.13
CA SER A 127 9.29 -4.54 0.29
C SER A 127 8.89 -5.22 1.59
N ASP A 128 8.81 -6.54 1.56
CA ASP A 128 8.57 -7.41 2.70
C ASP A 128 9.70 -8.43 2.85
N ALA A 129 9.85 -8.98 4.05
CA ALA A 129 10.76 -10.09 4.36
C ALA A 129 9.99 -11.42 4.44
N GLY A 130 8.97 -11.58 3.58
CA GLY A 130 8.12 -12.75 3.53
C GLY A 130 8.71 -13.93 2.77
N ARG A 131 7.83 -14.86 2.40
CA ARG A 131 8.24 -16.10 1.72
C ARG A 131 8.87 -15.91 0.33
N GLY A 132 8.70 -14.74 -0.27
CA GLY A 132 9.15 -14.50 -1.63
C GLY A 132 8.50 -15.42 -2.68
N MET A 133 9.09 -15.44 -3.88
CA MET A 133 8.66 -16.26 -5.02
C MET A 133 9.86 -16.92 -5.69
N ASP A 134 9.65 -18.13 -6.22
CA ASP A 134 10.60 -18.76 -7.14
C ASP A 134 10.65 -18.03 -8.49
N GLU A 135 11.67 -18.29 -9.28
CA GLU A 135 11.89 -17.63 -10.58
C GLU A 135 10.71 -17.82 -11.54
N LYS A 136 10.13 -19.01 -11.57
CA LYS A 136 9.01 -19.33 -12.49
C LYS A 136 7.76 -18.51 -12.13
N THR A 137 7.40 -18.49 -10.85
CA THR A 137 6.26 -17.72 -10.33
C THR A 137 6.46 -16.23 -10.58
N LEU A 138 7.68 -15.71 -10.36
CA LEU A 138 8.03 -14.33 -10.61
C LEU A 138 7.88 -13.95 -12.09
N GLU A 139 8.37 -14.78 -13.01
CA GLU A 139 8.24 -14.54 -14.46
C GLU A 139 6.78 -14.59 -14.93
N GLU A 140 5.98 -15.53 -14.41
CA GLU A 140 4.54 -15.59 -14.70
C GLU A 140 3.83 -14.32 -14.19
N LEU A 141 4.18 -13.83 -13.01
CA LEU A 141 3.64 -12.59 -12.44
C LEU A 141 4.03 -11.37 -13.30
N ARG A 142 5.31 -11.25 -13.66
CA ARG A 142 5.81 -10.18 -14.54
C ARG A 142 5.09 -10.17 -15.89
N SER A 143 4.93 -11.34 -16.51
CA SER A 143 4.22 -11.49 -17.78
C SER A 143 2.77 -10.99 -17.70
N LYS A 144 2.08 -11.24 -16.59
CA LYS A 144 0.71 -10.76 -16.35
C LYS A 144 0.69 -9.24 -16.14
N VAL A 145 1.61 -8.72 -15.32
CA VAL A 145 1.65 -7.29 -14.96
C VAL A 145 1.98 -6.42 -16.17
N TYR A 146 2.92 -6.86 -17.02
CA TYR A 146 3.35 -6.07 -18.19
C TYR A 146 2.58 -6.38 -19.47
N SER A 147 1.60 -7.32 -19.44
CA SER A 147 0.77 -7.60 -20.60
C SER A 147 -0.10 -6.39 -20.95
N GLN A 148 -0.22 -6.08 -22.24
CA GLN A 148 -1.13 -5.03 -22.74
C GLN A 148 -2.59 -5.50 -22.77
N THR A 149 -2.85 -6.78 -22.57
CA THR A 149 -4.20 -7.35 -22.63
C THR A 149 -4.91 -7.13 -21.28
N ARG A 150 -6.08 -6.51 -21.31
CA ARG A 150 -6.98 -6.52 -20.15
C ARG A 150 -7.40 -7.97 -19.91
N SER A 151 -6.86 -8.57 -18.86
CA SER A 151 -7.29 -9.91 -18.45
C SER A 151 -8.74 -9.83 -17.97
N THR A 152 -9.63 -10.52 -18.68
CA THR A 152 -11.05 -10.70 -18.30
C THR A 152 -11.23 -11.77 -17.22
N GLU A 153 -10.16 -12.32 -16.68
CA GLU A 153 -10.21 -13.32 -15.62
C GLU A 153 -10.28 -12.62 -14.26
N GLU A 154 -11.45 -12.69 -13.64
CA GLU A 154 -11.84 -12.02 -12.39
C GLU A 154 -11.18 -12.60 -11.12
N SER A 155 -10.25 -13.53 -11.23
CA SER A 155 -9.63 -14.16 -10.05
C SER A 155 -8.20 -14.61 -10.32
N GLY A 156 -7.22 -13.88 -9.81
CA GLY A 156 -5.83 -14.33 -9.91
C GLY A 156 -4.80 -13.39 -9.30
N HIS A 157 -3.71 -13.98 -8.84
CA HIS A 157 -2.51 -13.30 -8.37
C HIS A 157 -2.01 -12.31 -9.45
N GLY A 158 -1.74 -11.06 -9.04
CA GLY A 158 -1.17 -10.03 -9.90
C GLY A 158 -2.12 -8.95 -10.39
N ILE A 159 -3.45 -9.07 -10.18
CA ILE A 159 -4.42 -8.03 -10.59
C ILE A 159 -4.12 -6.70 -9.89
N GLY A 160 -3.81 -6.73 -8.60
CA GLY A 160 -3.45 -5.53 -7.84
C GLY A 160 -2.22 -4.82 -8.41
N LEU A 161 -1.16 -5.59 -8.71
CA LEU A 161 0.09 -5.04 -9.26
C LEU A 161 -0.10 -4.52 -10.69
N LYS A 162 -0.89 -5.24 -11.52
CA LYS A 162 -1.23 -4.75 -12.86
C LYS A 162 -2.01 -3.44 -12.79
N ASN A 163 -2.96 -3.33 -11.90
CA ASN A 163 -3.72 -2.09 -11.71
C ASN A 163 -2.81 -0.92 -11.27
N VAL A 164 -1.79 -1.19 -10.46
CA VAL A 164 -0.77 -0.18 -10.10
C VAL A 164 0.03 0.21 -11.33
N GLN A 165 0.54 -0.76 -12.10
CA GLN A 165 1.28 -0.52 -13.34
C GLN A 165 0.48 0.35 -14.32
N ASP A 166 -0.74 -0.07 -14.64
CA ASP A 166 -1.62 0.64 -15.59
C ASP A 166 -1.94 2.05 -15.09
N ARG A 167 -2.14 2.23 -13.79
CA ARG A 167 -2.44 3.53 -13.17
C ARG A 167 -1.23 4.47 -13.20
N VAL A 168 -0.03 3.98 -12.93
CA VAL A 168 1.20 4.77 -13.04
C VAL A 168 1.37 5.25 -14.46
N GLN A 169 1.24 4.36 -15.44
CA GLN A 169 1.39 4.71 -16.86
C GLN A 169 0.31 5.67 -17.34
N LEU A 170 -0.94 5.46 -16.93
CA LEU A 170 -2.05 6.35 -17.30
C LEU A 170 -1.84 7.77 -16.76
N TYR A 171 -1.27 7.90 -15.57
CA TYR A 171 -1.16 9.20 -14.90
C TYR A 171 0.14 9.94 -15.24
N PHE A 172 1.26 9.22 -15.36
CA PHE A 172 2.59 9.81 -15.52
C PHE A 172 3.24 9.55 -16.89
N GLY A 173 2.68 8.65 -17.69
CA GLY A 173 3.21 8.26 -19.00
C GLY A 173 3.83 6.86 -19.02
N GLU A 174 3.95 6.30 -20.23
CA GLU A 174 4.40 4.90 -20.46
C GLU A 174 5.84 4.62 -20.02
N GLN A 175 6.66 5.67 -19.87
CA GLN A 175 8.06 5.56 -19.40
C GLN A 175 8.15 5.26 -17.89
N TYR A 176 7.06 5.43 -17.15
CA TYR A 176 6.96 5.13 -15.73
C TYR A 176 6.23 3.80 -15.51
N GLY A 177 6.33 3.24 -14.32
CA GLY A 177 5.70 1.96 -14.02
C GLY A 177 6.30 1.30 -12.79
N ILE A 178 6.14 -0.01 -12.69
CA ILE A 178 6.68 -0.77 -11.56
C ILE A 178 7.70 -1.80 -12.04
N GLU A 179 8.63 -2.13 -11.14
CA GLU A 179 9.53 -3.29 -11.27
C GLU A 179 9.34 -4.21 -10.08
N ILE A 180 9.37 -5.52 -10.33
CA ILE A 180 9.11 -6.53 -9.31
C ILE A 180 10.36 -7.40 -9.15
N PHE A 181 10.83 -7.53 -7.92
CA PHE A 181 11.94 -8.41 -7.54
C PHE A 181 11.45 -9.33 -6.42
N SER A 182 11.88 -10.58 -6.45
CA SER A 182 11.60 -11.52 -5.39
C SER A 182 12.68 -12.59 -5.32
N LYS A 183 12.84 -13.16 -4.14
CA LYS A 183 13.69 -14.32 -3.90
C LYS A 183 12.98 -15.23 -2.91
N GLU A 184 12.79 -16.48 -3.31
CA GLU A 184 12.13 -17.50 -2.51
C GLU A 184 12.79 -17.64 -1.12
N GLY A 185 11.95 -17.68 -0.09
CA GLY A 185 12.37 -17.74 1.31
C GLY A 185 13.03 -16.47 1.86
N CYS A 186 13.01 -15.35 1.13
CA CYS A 186 13.75 -14.16 1.53
C CYS A 186 12.92 -12.87 1.50
N TYR A 187 12.36 -12.50 0.34
CA TYR A 187 11.67 -11.21 0.21
C TYR A 187 10.86 -11.11 -1.09
N THR A 188 9.91 -10.18 -1.10
CA THR A 188 9.38 -9.55 -2.32
C THR A 188 9.55 -8.05 -2.24
N LYS A 189 9.91 -7.42 -3.37
CA LYS A 189 10.15 -5.99 -3.49
C LYS A 189 9.52 -5.48 -4.78
N VAL A 190 8.78 -4.39 -4.68
CA VAL A 190 8.22 -3.65 -5.81
C VAL A 190 8.75 -2.23 -5.79
N LEU A 191 9.31 -1.79 -6.90
CA LEU A 191 9.75 -0.42 -7.14
C LEU A 191 8.71 0.29 -8.00
N ILE A 192 8.30 1.48 -7.61
CA ILE A 192 7.45 2.36 -8.42
C ILE A 192 8.32 3.53 -8.90
N HIS A 193 8.51 3.65 -10.20
CA HIS A 193 9.23 4.76 -10.81
C HIS A 193 8.27 5.91 -11.12
N LEU A 194 8.58 7.11 -10.65
CA LEU A 194 7.71 8.28 -10.71
C LEU A 194 8.51 9.54 -11.10
N PRO A 195 7.89 10.54 -11.76
CA PRO A 195 8.47 11.85 -11.89
C PRO A 195 8.41 12.60 -10.55
N ARG A 196 9.43 13.41 -10.24
CA ARG A 196 9.47 14.27 -9.05
C ARG A 196 8.58 15.52 -9.15
N LYS A 197 8.29 15.96 -10.35
CA LYS A 197 7.40 17.11 -10.59
C LYS A 197 6.08 16.63 -11.15
N ASP A 198 4.98 17.27 -10.74
CA ASP A 198 3.67 17.05 -11.31
C ASP A 198 3.71 17.26 -12.84
N SER A 199 3.89 16.18 -13.57
CA SER A 199 3.66 16.17 -15.02
C SER A 199 2.14 16.15 -15.23
N LYS A 200 1.51 17.30 -15.03
CA LYS A 200 0.13 17.47 -15.51
C LYS A 200 0.19 17.44 -17.03
N ILE A 201 -0.28 16.33 -17.61
CA ILE A 201 -0.75 16.33 -19.00
C ILE A 201 -2.14 16.94 -19.04
#